data_4923accbfe5012758e25769107cbdfb8
#
_entry.id   4923accbfe5012758e25769107cbdfb8
#
_cell.length_a   1.000
_cell.length_b   1.000
_cell.length_c   1.000
_cell.angle_alpha   90.00
_cell.angle_beta   90.00
_cell.angle_gamma   90.00
#
_symmetry.space_group_name_H-M   'P 1'
#
loop_
_entity.id
_entity.type
_entity.pdbx_description
1 polymer ?
#
loop_
_entity_poly.entity_id
_entity_poly.type
_entity_poly.pdbx_seq_one_letter_code
_entity_poly.pdbx_strand_id
1 'polypeptide(L)'
;RQSLIECGWLETIDLDEVGKVRAKFDTGNGSKACALHADEIISDGKIVKWKYDGKTYSKPRHGKSEVFRSNATNEPSEIRPTILMDITFNGFTYKDLEVGLDQRPRSGSDLLINRDLMRLMNLSVNANRTFVLSRRLKPIDKKGKPNKVGFEKK
;
A
#
# COMPACT_ATOMS: atom_id res chain seq x y z
N ARG A 1 13.73 23.73 7.62
CA ARG A 1 13.52 22.38 8.13
C ARG A 1 12.06 22.20 8.51
N GLN A 2 11.42 21.22 7.92
CA GLN A 2 10.00 20.98 8.15
C GLN A 2 9.78 20.23 9.47
N SER A 3 8.71 20.59 10.16
CA SER A 3 8.26 19.84 11.32
C SER A 3 7.67 18.51 10.89
N LEU A 4 7.77 17.53 11.77
CA LEU A 4 7.12 16.24 11.54
C LEU A 4 5.61 16.40 11.51
N ILE A 5 4.97 15.66 10.64
CA ILE A 5 3.51 15.63 10.51
C ILE A 5 3.02 14.33 11.15
N GLU A 6 2.17 14.44 12.17
CA GLU A 6 1.60 13.24 12.79
C GLU A 6 0.51 12.66 11.90
N CYS A 7 0.57 11.35 11.65
CA CYS A 7 -0.52 10.61 11.02
C CYS A 7 -0.89 9.41 11.88
N GLY A 8 -2.04 8.80 11.58
CA GLY A 8 -2.42 7.53 12.16
C GLY A 8 -1.64 6.39 11.53
N TRP A 9 -1.69 5.21 12.15
CA TRP A 9 -1.10 4.02 11.56
C TRP A 9 -1.90 3.51 10.36
N LEU A 10 -3.14 4.00 10.22
CA LEU A 10 -4.06 3.70 9.13
C LEU A 10 -4.66 5.02 8.63
N GLU A 11 -4.59 5.26 7.32
CA GLU A 11 -5.09 6.47 6.68
C GLU A 11 -5.68 6.14 5.32
N THR A 12 -6.44 7.07 4.74
CA THR A 12 -6.92 6.97 3.36
C THR A 12 -5.98 7.72 2.44
N ILE A 13 -5.56 7.05 1.38
CA ILE A 13 -4.65 7.60 0.38
C ILE A 13 -5.31 7.52 -0.99
N ASP A 14 -5.03 8.50 -1.86
CA ASP A 14 -5.43 8.46 -3.25
C ASP A 14 -4.29 7.87 -4.09
N LEU A 15 -4.58 6.75 -4.74
CA LEU A 15 -3.69 6.15 -5.73
C LEU A 15 -4.11 6.56 -7.12
N ASP A 16 -3.13 6.93 -7.94
CA ASP A 16 -3.29 7.19 -9.37
C ASP A 16 -4.17 6.11 -10.04
N GLU A 17 -5.19 6.53 -10.78
CA GLU A 17 -6.14 5.67 -11.50
C GLU A 17 -7.01 4.78 -10.62
N VAL A 18 -6.49 4.28 -9.52
CA VAL A 18 -7.22 3.35 -8.65
C VAL A 18 -8.20 4.08 -7.74
N GLY A 19 -7.83 5.25 -7.25
CA GLY A 19 -8.66 6.03 -6.34
C GLY A 19 -8.29 5.83 -4.88
N LYS A 20 -9.26 6.01 -4.00
CA LYS A 20 -9.02 5.96 -2.56
C LYS A 20 -8.85 4.55 -2.05
N VAL A 21 -7.81 4.33 -1.27
CA VAL A 21 -7.51 3.05 -0.64
C VAL A 21 -7.13 3.26 0.82
N ARG A 22 -7.38 2.25 1.65
CA ARG A 22 -6.91 2.24 3.03
C ARG A 22 -5.45 1.85 3.03
N ALA A 23 -4.62 2.65 3.68
CA ALA A 23 -3.19 2.45 3.73
C ALA A 23 -2.72 2.24 5.16
N LYS A 24 -1.93 1.21 5.38
CA LYS A 24 -1.25 0.95 6.64
C LYS A 24 0.18 1.45 6.56
N PHE A 25 0.59 2.23 7.54
CA PHE A 25 1.95 2.79 7.62
C PHE A 25 2.83 1.86 8.44
N ASP A 26 3.66 1.10 7.76
CA ASP A 26 4.46 0.04 8.39
C ASP A 26 5.89 0.52 8.61
N THR A 27 6.16 1.01 9.81
CA THR A 27 7.48 1.56 10.16
C THR A 27 8.58 0.52 10.17
N GLY A 28 8.23 -0.76 10.23
CA GLY A 28 9.18 -1.86 10.14
C GLY A 28 9.50 -2.28 8.71
N ASN A 29 8.80 -1.74 7.71
CA ASN A 29 8.98 -2.14 6.33
C ASN A 29 10.09 -1.34 5.66
N GLY A 30 11.26 -1.94 5.52
CA GLY A 30 12.41 -1.34 4.85
C GLY A 30 12.48 -1.59 3.35
N SER A 31 11.43 -2.15 2.74
CA SER A 31 11.37 -2.35 1.30
C SER A 31 11.44 -1.02 0.53
N LYS A 32 11.96 -1.07 -0.68
CA LYS A 32 11.98 0.11 -1.57
C LYS A 32 10.62 0.45 -2.14
N ALA A 33 9.69 -0.51 -2.15
CA ALA A 33 8.38 -0.35 -2.76
C ALA A 33 7.28 -0.42 -1.72
N CYS A 34 6.22 0.35 -1.93
CA CYS A 34 4.94 0.11 -1.29
C CYS A 34 4.37 -1.22 -1.81
N ALA A 35 3.37 -1.77 -1.14
CA ALA A 35 2.72 -2.99 -1.59
C ALA A 35 1.21 -2.77 -1.70
N LEU A 36 0.66 -3.02 -2.87
CA LEU A 36 -0.77 -2.90 -3.13
C LEU A 36 -1.37 -4.29 -3.30
N HIS A 37 -2.48 -4.54 -2.61
CA HIS A 37 -3.27 -5.74 -2.84
C HIS A 37 -3.80 -5.73 -4.27
N ALA A 38 -3.57 -6.82 -4.99
CA ALA A 38 -4.03 -6.96 -6.37
C ALA A 38 -4.44 -8.41 -6.62
N ASP A 39 -5.49 -8.57 -7.42
CA ASP A 39 -5.98 -9.88 -7.83
C ASP A 39 -5.59 -10.16 -9.28
N GLU A 40 -5.49 -11.44 -9.63
CA GLU A 40 -5.26 -11.91 -11.00
C GLU A 40 -4.08 -11.18 -11.68
N ILE A 41 -2.95 -11.16 -11.02
CA ILE A 41 -1.75 -10.48 -11.50
C ILE A 41 -1.13 -11.28 -12.65
N ILE A 42 -0.98 -10.62 -13.80
CA ILE A 42 -0.33 -11.19 -14.98
C ILE A 42 0.79 -10.25 -15.41
N SER A 43 2.01 -10.75 -15.46
CA SER A 43 3.17 -9.96 -15.86
C SER A 43 3.98 -10.70 -16.91
N ASP A 44 4.22 -10.06 -18.05
CA ASP A 44 5.01 -10.64 -19.13
C ASP A 44 6.41 -10.05 -19.27
N GLY A 45 6.85 -9.28 -18.30
CA GLY A 45 8.15 -8.60 -18.33
C GLY A 45 8.11 -7.18 -18.87
N LYS A 46 7.09 -6.82 -19.64
CA LYS A 46 6.91 -5.46 -20.16
C LYS A 46 5.73 -4.77 -19.56
N ILE A 47 4.63 -5.48 -19.39
CA ILE A 47 3.36 -4.94 -18.89
C ILE A 47 2.86 -5.81 -17.76
N VAL A 48 2.28 -5.15 -16.76
CA VAL A 48 1.59 -5.82 -15.66
C VAL A 48 0.12 -5.48 -15.75
N LYS A 49 -0.73 -6.52 -15.74
CA LYS A 49 -2.18 -6.39 -15.62
C LYS A 49 -2.62 -6.95 -14.30
N TRP A 50 -3.59 -6.31 -13.68
CA TRP A 50 -4.14 -6.79 -12.42
C TRP A 50 -5.57 -6.32 -12.24
N LYS A 51 -6.26 -6.91 -11.28
CA LYS A 51 -7.58 -6.45 -10.86
C LYS A 51 -7.50 -5.87 -9.46
N TYR A 52 -8.24 -4.82 -9.26
CA TYR A 52 -8.45 -4.23 -7.96
C TYR A 52 -9.91 -3.81 -7.85
N ASP A 53 -10.62 -4.34 -6.84
CA ASP A 53 -12.03 -4.05 -6.59
C ASP A 53 -12.88 -4.23 -7.85
N GLY A 54 -12.67 -5.34 -8.55
CA GLY A 54 -13.43 -5.70 -9.74
C GLY A 54 -13.05 -5.00 -11.02
N LYS A 55 -12.15 -4.03 -10.98
CA LYS A 55 -11.68 -3.32 -12.18
C LYS A 55 -10.31 -3.83 -12.61
N THR A 56 -10.10 -3.83 -13.91
CA THR A 56 -8.83 -4.25 -14.51
C THR A 56 -7.96 -3.04 -14.82
N TYR A 57 -6.68 -3.15 -14.44
CA TYR A 57 -5.67 -2.12 -14.69
C TYR A 57 -4.49 -2.71 -15.42
N SER A 58 -3.74 -1.85 -16.09
CA SER A 58 -2.55 -2.24 -16.82
C SER A 58 -1.55 -1.10 -16.77
N LYS A 59 -0.29 -1.41 -16.48
CA LYS A 59 0.81 -0.45 -16.49
C LYS A 59 2.09 -1.11 -16.97
N PRO A 60 3.03 -0.31 -17.49
CA PRO A 60 4.37 -0.82 -17.76
C PRO A 60 4.98 -1.41 -16.49
N ARG A 61 5.67 -2.52 -16.64
CA ARG A 61 6.42 -3.09 -15.53
C ARG A 61 7.66 -2.25 -15.28
N HIS A 62 7.84 -1.82 -14.02
CA HIS A 62 9.02 -1.09 -13.63
C HIS A 62 10.16 -2.05 -13.24
N GLY A 63 9.84 -3.05 -12.44
CA GLY A 63 10.83 -3.98 -11.95
C GLY A 63 10.22 -5.11 -11.15
N LYS A 64 10.94 -5.55 -10.14
CA LYS A 64 10.46 -6.57 -9.22
C LYS A 64 10.85 -6.20 -7.80
N SER A 65 10.03 -6.63 -6.85
CA SER A 65 10.31 -6.50 -5.42
C SER A 65 10.49 -7.90 -4.83
N GLU A 66 11.50 -8.06 -4.01
CA GLU A 66 11.81 -9.31 -3.35
C GLU A 66 11.42 -9.20 -1.88
N VAL A 67 10.69 -10.21 -1.39
CA VAL A 67 10.20 -10.22 -0.01
C VAL A 67 10.88 -11.35 0.74
N PHE A 68 11.50 -11.00 1.86
CA PHE A 68 12.18 -11.95 2.74
C PHE A 68 11.36 -12.13 4.00
N ARG A 69 11.27 -13.37 4.47
CA ARG A 69 10.56 -13.68 5.70
C ARG A 69 11.55 -13.91 6.84
N SER A 70 11.09 -13.72 8.07
CA SER A 70 11.94 -13.63 9.25
C SER A 70 12.76 -14.88 9.59
N ASN A 71 12.34 -16.05 9.14
CA ASN A 71 13.08 -17.30 9.34
C ASN A 71 13.87 -17.69 8.10
N ALA A 72 14.19 -16.75 7.29
CA ALA A 72 14.59 -17.03 5.93
C ALA A 72 16.04 -17.44 5.77
N THR A 73 16.24 -18.22 4.77
CA THR A 73 17.46 -18.32 4.00
C THR A 73 17.72 -16.97 3.32
N ASN A 74 18.85 -16.83 2.65
CA ASN A 74 19.17 -15.60 1.93
C ASN A 74 18.39 -15.45 0.61
N GLU A 75 17.49 -16.37 0.32
CA GLU A 75 16.66 -16.31 -0.87
C GLU A 75 15.33 -15.63 -0.58
N PRO A 76 14.81 -14.83 -1.51
CA PRO A 76 13.51 -14.20 -1.31
C PRO A 76 12.41 -15.25 -1.25
N SER A 77 11.47 -15.07 -0.31
CA SER A 77 10.30 -15.94 -0.19
C SER A 77 9.33 -15.70 -1.33
N GLU A 78 9.36 -14.52 -1.92
CA GLU A 78 8.40 -14.09 -2.92
C GLU A 78 8.99 -13.00 -3.80
N ILE A 79 8.68 -13.05 -5.09
CA ILE A 79 9.03 -12.01 -6.05
C ILE A 79 7.75 -11.44 -6.63
N ARG A 80 7.62 -10.12 -6.59
CA ARG A 80 6.44 -9.40 -7.05
C ARG A 80 6.80 -8.44 -8.17
N PRO A 81 5.95 -8.28 -9.20
CA PRO A 81 6.15 -7.22 -10.16
C PRO A 81 5.91 -5.87 -9.50
N THR A 82 6.65 -4.86 -9.94
CA THR A 82 6.43 -3.49 -9.48
C THR A 82 6.05 -2.59 -10.65
N ILE A 83 5.30 -1.56 -10.33
CA ILE A 83 4.86 -0.51 -11.24
C ILE A 83 5.14 0.84 -10.60
N LEU A 84 5.05 1.90 -11.37
CA LEU A 84 5.13 3.25 -10.84
C LEU A 84 3.73 3.85 -10.73
N MET A 85 3.43 4.44 -9.58
CA MET A 85 2.16 5.10 -9.35
C MET A 85 2.37 6.42 -8.63
N ASP A 86 1.49 7.38 -8.89
CA ASP A 86 1.43 8.61 -8.11
C ASP A 86 0.57 8.37 -6.89
N ILE A 87 1.00 8.90 -5.76
CA ILE A 87 0.28 8.80 -4.49
C ILE A 87 -0.01 10.20 -3.99
N THR A 88 -1.27 10.49 -3.72
CA THR A 88 -1.69 11.77 -3.13
C THR A 88 -2.13 11.55 -1.70
N PHE A 89 -1.54 12.28 -0.78
CA PHE A 89 -1.84 12.20 0.62
C PHE A 89 -1.60 13.54 1.30
N ASN A 90 -2.51 13.94 2.16
CA ASN A 90 -2.41 15.17 2.94
C ASN A 90 -2.15 16.42 2.06
N GLY A 91 -2.80 16.46 0.88
CA GLY A 91 -2.68 17.59 -0.03
C GLY A 91 -1.44 17.60 -0.91
N PHE A 92 -0.59 16.59 -0.83
CA PHE A 92 0.62 16.49 -1.64
C PHE A 92 0.56 15.28 -2.56
N THR A 93 1.06 15.44 -3.79
CA THR A 93 1.19 14.35 -4.74
C THR A 93 2.65 13.96 -4.88
N TYR A 94 2.94 12.70 -4.64
CA TYR A 94 4.27 12.11 -4.78
C TYR A 94 4.26 11.27 -6.04
N LYS A 95 5.11 11.62 -7.00
CA LYS A 95 5.06 11.03 -8.35
C LYS A 95 6.01 9.86 -8.50
N ASP A 96 5.62 8.92 -9.37
CA ASP A 96 6.45 7.81 -9.81
C ASP A 96 7.03 6.99 -8.66
N LEU A 97 6.18 6.67 -7.71
CA LEU A 97 6.56 5.82 -6.59
C LEU A 97 6.46 4.35 -6.98
N GLU A 98 7.44 3.57 -6.56
CA GLU A 98 7.45 2.14 -6.84
C GLU A 98 6.45 1.41 -5.95
N VAL A 99 5.56 0.63 -6.57
CA VAL A 99 4.52 -0.13 -5.89
C VAL A 99 4.58 -1.57 -6.35
N GLY A 100 4.77 -2.49 -5.42
CA GLY A 100 4.71 -3.92 -5.67
C GLY A 100 3.26 -4.40 -5.64
N LEU A 101 2.91 -5.29 -6.55
CA LEU A 101 1.59 -5.89 -6.59
C LEU A 101 1.63 -7.27 -5.95
N ASP A 102 0.69 -7.53 -5.06
CA ASP A 102 0.67 -8.75 -4.28
C ASP A 102 -0.74 -9.25 -4.04
N GLN A 103 -0.96 -10.52 -4.35
CA GLN A 103 -2.22 -11.18 -4.06
C GLN A 103 -2.13 -11.82 -2.68
N ARG A 104 -2.59 -11.11 -1.68
CA ARG A 104 -2.56 -11.59 -0.30
C ARG A 104 -3.93 -11.42 0.36
N PRO A 105 -4.20 -12.12 1.46
CA PRO A 105 -5.46 -11.93 2.18
C PRO A 105 -5.63 -10.49 2.61
N ARG A 106 -6.82 -9.96 2.44
CA ARG A 106 -7.15 -8.61 2.90
C ARG A 106 -7.26 -8.58 4.41
N SER A 107 -6.65 -7.58 5.02
CA SER A 107 -6.55 -7.44 6.47
C SER A 107 -6.99 -6.06 6.96
N GLY A 108 -7.87 -5.40 6.22
CA GLY A 108 -8.34 -4.06 6.59
C GLY A 108 -7.57 -2.92 5.96
N SER A 109 -6.48 -3.21 5.27
CA SER A 109 -5.75 -2.23 4.47
C SER A 109 -5.31 -2.88 3.17
N ASP A 110 -5.46 -2.16 2.07
CA ASP A 110 -5.08 -2.66 0.75
C ASP A 110 -3.71 -2.16 0.29
N LEU A 111 -3.21 -1.11 0.91
CA LEU A 111 -1.91 -0.53 0.60
C LEU A 111 -1.03 -0.54 1.84
N LEU A 112 0.20 -0.99 1.66
CA LEU A 112 1.20 -0.98 2.72
C LEU A 112 2.26 0.06 2.37
N ILE A 113 2.40 1.06 3.23
CA ILE A 113 3.37 2.14 3.03
C ILE A 113 4.69 1.75 3.69
N ASN A 114 5.75 1.84 2.93
CA ASN A 114 7.10 1.54 3.39
C ASN A 114 7.74 2.71 4.12
N ARG A 115 8.80 2.43 4.84
CA ARG A 115 9.50 3.43 5.66
C ARG A 115 10.10 4.57 4.85
N ASP A 116 10.64 4.28 3.68
CA ASP A 116 11.23 5.30 2.82
C ASP A 116 10.21 6.35 2.37
N LEU A 117 9.01 5.91 2.04
CA LEU A 117 7.95 6.85 1.67
C LEU A 117 7.50 7.69 2.87
N MET A 118 7.42 7.08 4.06
CA MET A 118 7.10 7.85 5.28
C MET A 118 8.13 8.95 5.53
N ARG A 119 9.40 8.67 5.30
CA ARG A 119 10.46 9.68 5.41
C ARG A 119 10.29 10.80 4.39
N LEU A 120 9.98 10.44 3.16
CA LEU A 120 9.73 11.42 2.10
C LEU A 120 8.56 12.33 2.47
N MET A 121 7.52 11.79 3.07
CA MET A 121 6.35 12.55 3.51
C MET A 121 6.57 13.27 4.85
N ASN A 122 7.70 13.06 5.50
CA ASN A 122 8.04 13.63 6.80
C ASN A 122 7.02 13.29 7.90
N LEU A 123 6.64 12.01 7.97
CA LEU A 123 5.58 11.55 8.87
C LEU A 123 6.12 11.00 10.18
N SER A 124 5.37 11.28 11.24
CA SER A 124 5.46 10.61 12.52
C SER A 124 4.19 9.77 12.70
N VAL A 125 4.33 8.46 12.81
CA VAL A 125 3.18 7.55 12.87
C VAL A 125 2.78 7.31 14.32
N ASN A 126 1.52 7.65 14.63
CA ASN A 126 0.98 7.38 15.94
C ASN A 126 0.22 6.05 15.93
N ALA A 127 0.75 5.07 16.64
CA ALA A 127 0.18 3.72 16.70
C ALA A 127 -1.17 3.67 17.44
N ASN A 128 -1.53 4.72 18.15
CA ASN A 128 -2.78 4.78 18.92
C ASN A 128 -3.93 5.44 18.15
N ARG A 129 -3.67 5.94 16.94
CA ARG A 129 -4.66 6.72 16.20
C ARG A 129 -4.80 6.22 14.77
N THR A 130 -6.01 6.40 14.22
CA THR A 130 -6.31 6.13 12.82
C THR A 130 -6.99 7.35 12.22
N PHE A 131 -6.81 7.54 10.92
CA PHE A 131 -7.47 8.61 10.14
C PHE A 131 -7.33 9.99 10.79
N VAL A 132 -6.09 10.37 11.06
CA VAL A 132 -5.75 11.67 11.61
C VAL A 132 -5.74 12.74 10.52
N LEU A 133 -5.21 12.40 9.34
CA LEU A 133 -5.03 13.34 8.24
C LEU A 133 -6.03 13.12 7.10
N SER A 134 -6.87 12.10 7.20
CA SER A 134 -7.80 11.74 6.12
C SER A 134 -9.12 11.27 6.69
N ARG A 135 -10.15 11.26 5.83
CA ARG A 135 -11.44 10.70 6.20
C ARG A 135 -11.36 9.17 6.22
N ARG A 136 -12.07 8.58 7.16
CA ARG A 136 -12.15 7.14 7.26
C ARG A 136 -12.80 6.54 6.03
N LEU A 137 -12.13 5.59 5.43
CA LEU A 137 -12.65 4.77 4.33
C LEU A 137 -12.92 3.37 4.86
N LYS A 138 -14.09 2.82 4.54
CA LYS A 138 -14.44 1.46 4.97
C LYS A 138 -13.57 0.44 4.25
N PRO A 139 -13.18 -0.64 4.92
CA PRO A 139 -12.42 -1.69 4.25
C PRO A 139 -13.28 -2.41 3.22
N ILE A 140 -12.62 -2.88 2.15
CA ILE A 140 -13.23 -3.72 1.14
C ILE A 140 -12.83 -5.16 1.44
N ASP A 141 -13.79 -6.07 1.52
CA ASP A 141 -13.49 -7.49 1.61
C ASP A 141 -14.01 -8.21 0.37
N LYS A 142 -13.49 -9.41 0.12
CA LYS A 142 -13.83 -10.20 -1.07
C LYS A 142 -15.29 -10.64 -1.12
N LYS A 143 -15.95 -10.64 0.02
CA LYS A 143 -17.34 -11.16 0.15
C LYS A 143 -18.34 -10.06 0.42
N GLY A 144 -17.91 -8.80 0.40
CA GLY A 144 -18.75 -7.68 0.76
C GLY A 144 -19.20 -7.68 2.22
N LYS A 145 -18.52 -8.44 3.09
CA LYS A 145 -18.84 -8.52 4.50
C LYS A 145 -18.06 -7.49 5.29
N PRO A 146 -18.60 -6.99 6.40
CA PRO A 146 -17.85 -6.11 7.28
C PRO A 146 -16.56 -6.79 7.74
N ASN A 147 -15.49 -6.02 7.82
CA ASN A 147 -14.25 -6.51 8.38
C ASN A 147 -14.46 -6.82 9.87
N LYS A 148 -14.05 -8.01 10.28
CA LYS A 148 -14.25 -8.48 11.65
C LYS A 148 -13.20 -7.99 12.63
N VAL A 149 -12.21 -7.27 12.16
CA VAL A 149 -11.17 -6.71 13.03
C VAL A 149 -11.76 -5.59 13.86
N GLY A 150 -11.60 -5.66 15.18
CA GLY A 150 -12.33 -4.82 16.12
C GLY A 150 -12.05 -3.32 16.04
N PHE A 151 -10.95 -2.90 15.46
CA PHE A 151 -10.61 -1.49 15.43
C PHE A 151 -11.55 -0.65 14.53
N GLU A 152 -12.35 -1.25 13.66
CA GLU A 152 -13.33 -0.51 12.88
C GLU A 152 -14.49 0.02 13.71
N LYS A 153 -14.63 -0.44 14.90
CA LYS A 153 -15.74 -0.06 15.78
C LYS A 153 -15.50 1.23 16.54
N LYS A 154 -14.36 1.79 16.41
CA LYS A 154 -14.01 3.01 17.15
C LYS A 154 -14.32 4.27 16.38
#